data_9a018f9480767697bafdaec74a02798f
#
_entry.id   9a018f9480767697bafdaec74a02798f
#
_cell.length_a   1.000
_cell.length_b   1.000
_cell.length_c   1.000
_cell.angle_alpha   90.00
_cell.angle_beta   90.00
_cell.angle_gamma   90.00
#
_symmetry.space_group_name_H-M   'P 1'
#
loop_
_entity.id
_entity.type
_entity.pdbx_description
1 polymer ?
#
loop_
_entity_poly.entity_id
_entity_poly.type
_entity_poly.pdbx_seq_one_letter_code
_entity_poly.pdbx_strand_id
1 'polypeptide(L)'
;MKRGSAAEKRWFAAVASVEQCVLCGQYGVQVAHRNEGRGLGQKSLPCNTAALCLSCHHEIDNGRHLTREERRAMMDRAIVLTHEAMAKAGILGIQG
;
A
#
# COMPACT_ATOMS: atom_id res chain seq x y z
N MET A 1 6.82 -8.63 19.73
CA MET A 1 6.31 -7.39 19.15
C MET A 1 4.80 -7.42 19.06
N LYS A 2 4.16 -6.36 19.46
CA LYS A 2 2.70 -6.31 19.43
C LYS A 2 2.19 -5.94 18.06
N ARG A 3 1.19 -6.69 17.61
CA ARG A 3 0.51 -6.35 16.39
C ARG A 3 -0.43 -5.19 16.62
N GLY A 4 -0.64 -4.41 15.58
CA GLY A 4 -1.60 -3.34 15.63
C GLY A 4 -1.27 -2.29 16.65
N SER A 5 0.01 -1.94 16.78
CA SER A 5 0.40 -0.84 17.64
C SER A 5 -0.38 0.41 17.23
N ALA A 6 -0.47 1.38 18.13
CA ALA A 6 -1.18 2.62 17.82
C ALA A 6 -0.60 3.30 16.58
N ALA A 7 0.72 3.24 16.44
CA ALA A 7 1.37 3.85 15.27
C ALA A 7 0.98 3.14 13.99
N GLU A 8 0.93 1.81 14.00
CA GLU A 8 0.51 1.05 12.83
C GLU A 8 -0.93 1.35 12.46
N LYS A 9 -1.80 1.41 13.45
CA LYS A 9 -3.21 1.71 13.19
C LYS A 9 -3.38 3.09 12.58
N ARG A 10 -2.62 4.05 13.06
CA ARG A 10 -2.66 5.40 12.50
C ARG A 10 -2.17 5.40 11.06
N TRP A 11 -1.12 4.63 10.77
CA TRP A 11 -0.61 4.53 9.42
C TRP A 11 -1.64 3.94 8.47
N PHE A 12 -2.25 2.83 8.87
CA PHE A 12 -3.24 2.17 8.03
C PHE A 12 -4.48 3.06 7.82
N ALA A 13 -4.89 3.78 8.85
CA ALA A 13 -5.99 4.72 8.72
C ALA A 13 -5.64 5.83 7.74
N ALA A 14 -4.39 6.30 7.78
CA ALA A 14 -3.94 7.34 6.86
C ALA A 14 -3.94 6.84 5.42
N VAL A 15 -3.49 5.60 5.20
CA VAL A 15 -3.52 4.99 3.87
C VAL A 15 -4.95 4.89 3.37
N ALA A 16 -5.86 4.42 4.23
CA ALA A 16 -7.27 4.29 3.86
C ALA A 16 -7.91 5.64 3.54
N SER A 17 -7.43 6.70 4.15
CA SER A 17 -7.99 8.04 3.93
C SER A 17 -7.69 8.61 2.55
N VAL A 18 -6.83 7.95 1.79
CA VAL A 18 -6.55 8.35 0.41
C VAL A 18 -7.80 8.18 -0.46
N GLU A 19 -8.62 7.17 -0.16
CA GLU A 19 -9.93 6.92 -0.74
C GLU A 19 -9.96 6.50 -2.21
N GLN A 20 -9.03 6.98 -3.02
CA GLN A 20 -8.94 6.60 -4.43
C GLN A 20 -7.76 5.70 -4.66
N CYS A 21 -7.97 4.66 -5.46
CA CYS A 21 -6.90 3.76 -5.85
C CYS A 21 -5.80 4.55 -6.55
N VAL A 22 -4.58 4.40 -6.08
CA VAL A 22 -3.47 5.17 -6.64
C VAL A 22 -3.06 4.71 -8.02
N LEU A 23 -3.51 3.54 -8.44
CA LEU A 23 -3.18 3.02 -9.78
C LEU A 23 -4.26 3.33 -10.81
N CYS A 24 -5.54 3.24 -10.45
CA CYS A 24 -6.61 3.43 -11.42
C CYS A 24 -7.58 4.55 -11.08
N GLY A 25 -7.51 5.12 -9.89
CA GLY A 25 -8.36 6.23 -9.49
C GLY A 25 -9.75 5.87 -9.01
N GLN A 26 -10.08 4.59 -8.97
CA GLN A 26 -11.38 4.17 -8.51
C GLN A 26 -11.55 4.41 -7.02
N TYR A 27 -12.72 4.88 -6.61
CA TYR A 27 -12.99 5.07 -5.19
C TYR A 27 -13.18 3.73 -4.49
N GLY A 28 -12.82 3.72 -3.22
CA GLY A 28 -12.92 2.50 -2.44
C GLY A 28 -11.58 1.78 -2.44
N VAL A 29 -10.83 1.93 -1.36
CA VAL A 29 -9.49 1.33 -1.29
C VAL A 29 -9.37 0.42 -0.10
N GLN A 30 -8.43 -0.51 -0.23
CA GLN A 30 -7.98 -1.37 0.84
C GLN A 30 -6.53 -1.02 1.12
N VAL A 31 -6.08 -1.34 2.31
CA VAL A 31 -4.67 -1.20 2.66
C VAL A 31 -3.97 -2.47 2.19
N ALA A 32 -3.30 -2.36 1.05
CA ALA A 32 -2.62 -3.49 0.46
C ALA A 32 -1.18 -3.57 0.97
N HIS A 33 -0.79 -4.72 1.47
CA HIS A 33 0.54 -4.93 2.02
C HIS A 33 1.48 -5.50 0.96
N ARG A 34 2.71 -5.04 0.99
CA ARG A 34 3.75 -5.62 0.14
C ARG A 34 4.05 -7.01 0.67
N ASN A 35 4.00 -8.01 -0.22
CA ASN A 35 4.23 -9.39 0.18
C ASN A 35 5.70 -9.80 0.18
N GLU A 36 6.54 -8.96 -0.36
CA GLU A 36 7.96 -9.24 -0.44
C GLU A 36 8.65 -9.15 0.90
N GLY A 37 9.66 -9.98 1.07
CA GLY A 37 10.38 -10.00 2.33
C GLY A 37 9.65 -10.73 3.42
N ARG A 38 8.59 -11.43 3.08
CA ARG A 38 7.81 -12.20 4.04
C ARG A 38 8.29 -13.62 4.09
N GLY A 39 9.45 -13.82 4.61
CA GLY A 39 9.95 -15.15 4.86
C GLY A 39 9.38 -15.69 6.15
N LEU A 40 9.99 -16.75 6.65
CA LEU A 40 9.54 -17.37 7.89
C LEU A 40 9.56 -16.35 9.02
N GLY A 41 8.38 -16.01 9.51
CA GLY A 41 8.24 -15.10 10.63
C GLY A 41 8.49 -13.63 10.31
N GLN A 42 8.73 -13.30 9.06
CA GLN A 42 9.00 -11.92 8.69
C GLN A 42 7.75 -11.24 8.15
N LYS A 43 7.68 -9.94 8.38
CA LYS A 43 6.57 -9.12 7.88
C LYS A 43 7.13 -7.91 7.18
N SER A 44 6.37 -7.43 6.19
CA SER A 44 6.69 -6.14 5.59
C SER A 44 6.50 -5.04 6.62
N LEU A 45 7.27 -3.97 6.49
CA LEU A 45 7.08 -2.81 7.34
C LEU A 45 5.72 -2.18 7.04
N PRO A 46 5.05 -1.62 8.06
CA PRO A 46 3.75 -0.98 7.84
C PRO A 46 3.76 0.08 6.76
N CYS A 47 4.88 0.79 6.58
CA CYS A 47 4.96 1.83 5.55
C CYS A 47 4.99 1.27 4.14
N ASN A 48 5.20 -0.05 3.98
CA ASN A 48 5.18 -0.69 2.67
C ASN A 48 3.77 -1.15 2.34
N THR A 49 2.85 -0.20 2.33
CA THR A 49 1.45 -0.44 2.04
C THR A 49 0.95 0.57 1.03
N ALA A 50 -0.11 0.23 0.33
CA ALA A 50 -0.66 1.07 -0.71
C ALA A 50 -2.17 1.11 -0.63
N ALA A 51 -2.75 2.22 -1.09
CA ALA A 51 -4.20 2.37 -1.19
C ALA A 51 -4.62 1.86 -2.56
N LEU A 52 -5.18 0.67 -2.61
CA LEU A 52 -5.57 0.01 -3.84
C LEU A 52 -7.02 -0.43 -3.79
N CYS A 53 -7.73 -0.28 -4.91
CA CYS A 53 -9.08 -0.83 -5.00
C CYS A 53 -8.96 -2.36 -5.04
N LEU A 54 -10.09 -3.02 -4.81
CA LEU A 54 -10.11 -4.48 -4.78
C LEU A 54 -9.54 -5.10 -6.06
N SER A 55 -9.90 -4.53 -7.20
CA SER A 55 -9.45 -5.06 -8.48
C SER A 55 -7.95 -4.96 -8.67
N CYS A 56 -7.38 -3.80 -8.39
CA CYS A 56 -5.92 -3.62 -8.52
C CYS A 56 -5.16 -4.46 -7.51
N HIS A 57 -5.69 -4.56 -6.29
CA HIS A 57 -5.09 -5.37 -5.25
C HIS A 57 -5.06 -6.84 -5.68
N HIS A 58 -6.18 -7.31 -6.24
CA HIS A 58 -6.27 -8.69 -6.71
C HIS A 58 -5.29 -8.96 -7.85
N GLU A 59 -5.15 -8.01 -8.79
CA GLU A 59 -4.22 -8.14 -9.90
C GLU A 59 -2.79 -8.31 -9.42
N ILE A 60 -2.39 -7.52 -8.45
CA ILE A 60 -1.03 -7.60 -7.94
C ILE A 60 -0.78 -8.94 -7.24
N ASP A 61 -1.77 -9.39 -6.48
CA ASP A 61 -1.60 -10.63 -5.70
C ASP A 61 -1.75 -11.88 -6.55
N ASN A 62 -2.65 -11.87 -7.53
CA ASN A 62 -3.05 -13.08 -8.24
C ASN A 62 -3.08 -12.96 -9.75
N GLY A 63 -2.65 -11.85 -10.32
CA GLY A 63 -2.71 -11.65 -11.77
C GLY A 63 -1.87 -12.66 -12.52
N ARG A 64 -2.53 -13.57 -13.23
CA ARG A 64 -1.84 -14.65 -13.94
C ARG A 64 -1.08 -14.18 -15.16
N HIS A 65 -1.52 -13.08 -15.75
CA HIS A 65 -0.87 -12.54 -16.95
C HIS A 65 0.33 -11.68 -16.62
N LEU A 66 0.62 -11.49 -15.34
CA LEU A 66 1.75 -10.68 -14.90
C LEU A 66 2.85 -11.58 -14.36
N THR A 67 4.08 -11.26 -14.69
CA THR A 67 5.21 -11.94 -14.08
C THR A 67 5.35 -11.49 -12.63
N ARG A 68 6.11 -12.25 -11.88
CA ARG A 68 6.41 -11.89 -10.50
C ARG A 68 7.05 -10.51 -10.43
N GLU A 69 7.96 -10.23 -11.35
CA GLU A 69 8.64 -8.95 -11.39
C GLU A 69 7.71 -7.81 -11.73
N GLU A 70 6.77 -8.06 -12.64
CA GLU A 70 5.79 -7.05 -12.99
C GLU A 70 4.88 -6.72 -11.82
N ARG A 71 4.44 -7.75 -11.10
CA ARG A 71 3.59 -7.52 -9.92
C ARG A 71 4.34 -6.77 -8.84
N ARG A 72 5.61 -7.10 -8.68
CA ARG A 72 6.48 -6.43 -7.73
C ARG A 72 6.64 -4.95 -8.07
N ALA A 73 6.87 -4.68 -9.33
CA ALA A 73 7.02 -3.30 -9.80
C ALA A 73 5.73 -2.51 -9.62
N MET A 74 4.59 -3.13 -9.90
CA MET A 74 3.29 -2.47 -9.70
C MET A 74 3.07 -2.12 -8.24
N MET A 75 3.41 -3.04 -7.34
CA MET A 75 3.23 -2.79 -5.91
C MET A 75 4.16 -1.68 -5.43
N ASP A 76 5.41 -1.70 -5.86
CA ASP A 76 6.36 -0.67 -5.46
C ASP A 76 5.91 0.71 -5.96
N ARG A 77 5.42 0.78 -7.19
CA ARG A 77 4.89 2.02 -7.72
C ARG A 77 3.68 2.48 -6.93
N ALA A 78 2.79 1.56 -6.57
CA ALA A 78 1.61 1.89 -5.80
C ALA A 78 1.98 2.45 -4.43
N ILE A 79 3.00 1.88 -3.80
CA ILE A 79 3.47 2.37 -2.51
C ILE A 79 3.99 3.81 -2.62
N VAL A 80 4.81 4.07 -3.64
CA VAL A 80 5.33 5.42 -3.84
C VAL A 80 4.19 6.41 -4.10
N LEU A 81 3.24 6.03 -4.95
CA LEU A 81 2.12 6.90 -5.26
C LEU A 81 1.25 7.17 -4.04
N THR A 82 1.11 6.17 -3.17
CA THR A 82 0.36 6.33 -1.92
C THR A 82 1.07 7.32 -1.01
N HIS A 83 2.38 7.18 -0.87
CA HIS A 83 3.15 8.11 -0.07
C HIS A 83 3.05 9.54 -0.61
N GLU A 84 3.08 9.69 -1.94
CA GLU A 84 2.93 11.00 -2.55
C GLU A 84 1.55 11.61 -2.27
N ALA A 85 0.51 10.79 -2.39
CA ALA A 85 -0.85 11.26 -2.12
C ALA A 85 -0.99 11.70 -0.68
N MET A 86 -0.42 10.95 0.24
CA MET A 86 -0.47 11.28 1.66
C MET A 86 0.33 12.55 1.95
N ALA A 87 1.46 12.71 1.29
CA ALA A 87 2.28 13.91 1.46
C ALA A 87 1.54 15.15 0.96
N LYS A 88 0.89 15.04 -0.21
CA LYS A 88 0.14 16.15 -0.78
C LYS A 88 -1.04 16.53 0.09
N ALA A 89 -1.63 15.57 0.78
CA ALA A 89 -2.75 15.81 1.67
C ALA A 89 -2.31 16.32 3.05
N GLY A 90 -1.01 16.42 3.28
CA GLY A 90 -0.49 16.86 4.57
C GLY A 90 -0.52 15.79 5.65
N ILE A 91 -0.79 14.55 5.25
CA ILE A 91 -0.86 13.45 6.21
C ILE A 91 0.53 13.02 6.64
N LEU A 92 1.47 12.99 5.69
CA LEU A 92 2.87 12.78 6.03
C LEU A 92 3.50 14.12 6.35
N GLY A 93 4.27 14.17 7.40
CA GLY A 93 4.85 15.42 7.86
C GLY A 93 6.02 15.90 7.03
N ILE A 94 5.81 16.03 5.72
CA ILE A 94 6.86 16.52 4.85
C ILE A 94 6.91 18.03 4.93
N GLN A 95 8.08 18.52 5.27
CA GLN A 95 8.35 19.95 5.32
C GLN A 95 8.89 20.33 3.96
N GLY A 96 8.09 21.06 3.24
CA GLY A 96 8.44 21.44 1.87
C GLY A 96 9.56 22.43 1.75
#